data_dbcf1241bade6236d2a0d1efa9c3244b
#
_entry.id   dbcf1241bade6236d2a0d1efa9c3244b
#
_cell.length_a   1.000
_cell.length_b   1.000
_cell.length_c   1.000
_cell.angle_alpha   90.00
_cell.angle_beta   90.00
_cell.angle_gamma   90.00
#
_symmetry.space_group_name_H-M   'P 1'
#
loop_
_entity.id
_entity.type
_entity.pdbx_description
1 polymer ?
#
loop_
_entity_poly.entity_id
_entity_poly.type
_entity_poly.pdbx_seq_one_letter_code
_entity_poly.pdbx_strand_id
1 'polypeptide(L)'
;MDGPPPQEEDFSTLSVADRLTHKNWKARVSAYETLVKTFQTTVSDTDPAFKPYINNTDLLKRIVADSNAVAQEKGVDCLVAFVKYAGETAAKTREAILPVLVEKCFGSSRAGTRTQAVELALQYVEVENGGAGVVVRGVSPSHCLDPIFF
;
A
#
# COMPACT_ATOMS: atom_id res chain seq x y z
N MET A 1 28.57 19.08 -29.23
CA MET A 1 28.79 18.85 -28.16
C MET A 1 27.68 18.75 -27.36
N ASP A 2 27.70 18.03 -26.70
CA ASP A 2 26.60 17.73 -25.95
C ASP A 2 26.54 18.56 -24.74
N GLY A 3 25.44 18.96 -24.34
CA GLY A 3 25.25 19.60 -23.07
C GLY A 3 25.51 18.63 -21.94
N PRO A 4 25.46 19.08 -20.70
CA PRO A 4 25.57 18.17 -19.58
C PRO A 4 24.44 17.16 -19.65
N PRO A 5 24.66 15.92 -19.18
CA PRO A 5 23.60 14.92 -19.18
C PRO A 5 22.40 15.44 -18.40
N PRO A 6 21.16 15.03 -18.80
CA PRO A 6 19.99 15.43 -18.05
C PRO A 6 20.20 15.03 -16.61
N GLN A 7 20.04 15.96 -15.71
CA GLN A 7 20.10 15.64 -14.30
C GLN A 7 18.81 14.93 -13.92
N GLU A 8 18.93 13.84 -13.22
CA GLU A 8 17.77 13.24 -12.63
C GLU A 8 17.23 14.23 -11.62
N GLU A 9 15.94 14.51 -11.75
CA GLU A 9 15.32 15.38 -10.77
C GLU A 9 15.35 14.70 -9.40
N ASP A 10 15.88 15.42 -8.44
CA ASP A 10 15.95 14.92 -7.08
C ASP A 10 14.76 15.48 -6.30
N PHE A 11 13.84 14.60 -5.96
CA PHE A 11 12.65 14.99 -5.23
C PHE A 11 12.82 14.86 -3.72
N SER A 12 14.02 14.48 -3.25
CA SER A 12 14.24 14.23 -1.83
C SER A 12 14.08 15.45 -0.95
N THR A 13 14.19 16.65 -1.55
CA THR A 13 14.00 17.89 -0.80
C THR A 13 12.54 18.22 -0.56
N LEU A 14 11.63 17.56 -1.27
CA LEU A 14 10.20 17.77 -1.08
C LEU A 14 9.68 16.85 0.01
N SER A 15 8.65 17.32 0.72
CA SER A 15 8.00 16.47 1.69
C SER A 15 7.33 15.29 1.01
N VAL A 16 7.07 14.24 1.77
CA VAL A 16 6.35 13.09 1.22
C VAL A 16 4.96 13.53 0.70
N ALA A 17 4.29 14.41 1.45
CA ALA A 17 2.97 14.90 1.03
C ALA A 17 3.04 15.60 -0.32
N ASP A 18 4.05 16.43 -0.54
CA ASP A 18 4.22 17.15 -1.81
C ASP A 18 4.54 16.19 -2.95
N ARG A 19 5.35 15.17 -2.67
CA ARG A 19 5.69 14.17 -3.68
C ARG A 19 4.50 13.29 -4.05
N LEU A 20 3.64 12.97 -3.08
CA LEU A 20 2.47 12.10 -3.33
C LEU A 20 1.49 12.69 -4.34
N THR A 21 1.40 14.01 -4.37
CA THR A 21 0.47 14.70 -5.28
C THR A 21 1.18 15.40 -6.42
N HIS A 22 2.46 15.15 -6.58
CA HIS A 22 3.27 15.77 -7.62
C HIS A 22 2.83 15.31 -9.00
N LYS A 23 2.88 16.21 -9.97
CA LYS A 23 2.51 15.87 -11.35
C LYS A 23 3.50 14.91 -12.02
N ASN A 24 4.76 14.90 -11.56
CA ASN A 24 5.76 13.99 -12.09
C ASN A 24 5.64 12.65 -11.38
N TRP A 25 5.40 11.60 -12.17
CA TRP A 25 5.21 10.26 -11.61
C TRP A 25 6.46 9.75 -10.86
N LYS A 26 7.65 10.22 -11.24
CA LYS A 26 8.88 9.81 -10.53
C LYS A 26 8.90 10.34 -9.10
N ALA A 27 8.36 11.55 -8.90
CA ALA A 27 8.21 12.09 -7.56
C ALA A 27 7.24 11.23 -6.75
N ARG A 28 6.14 10.83 -7.37
CA ARG A 28 5.17 9.96 -6.69
C ARG A 28 5.77 8.61 -6.33
N VAL A 29 6.54 7.99 -7.23
CA VAL A 29 7.25 6.74 -6.94
C VAL A 29 8.19 6.92 -5.74
N SER A 30 8.93 8.02 -5.74
CA SER A 30 9.84 8.34 -4.63
C SER A 30 9.09 8.39 -3.30
N ALA A 31 7.89 8.98 -3.31
CA ALA A 31 7.05 9.04 -2.11
C ALA A 31 6.60 7.65 -1.68
N TYR A 32 6.16 6.83 -2.64
CA TYR A 32 5.69 5.48 -2.31
C TYR A 32 6.81 4.65 -1.70
N GLU A 33 8.00 4.74 -2.24
CA GLU A 33 9.16 4.02 -1.70
C GLU A 33 9.53 4.51 -0.30
N THR A 34 9.46 5.81 -0.08
CA THR A 34 9.71 6.38 1.24
C THR A 34 8.69 5.87 2.25
N LEU A 35 7.41 5.83 1.85
CA LEU A 35 6.36 5.36 2.73
C LEU A 35 6.50 3.89 3.09
N VAL A 36 6.91 3.05 2.15
CA VAL A 36 7.16 1.64 2.44
C VAL A 36 8.18 1.53 3.58
N LYS A 37 9.28 2.27 3.46
CA LYS A 37 10.31 2.25 4.48
C LYS A 37 9.81 2.78 5.82
N THR A 38 9.03 3.85 5.77
CA THR A 38 8.45 4.45 6.98
C THR A 38 7.56 3.44 7.69
N PHE A 39 6.67 2.78 6.94
CA PHE A 39 5.74 1.83 7.54
C PHE A 39 6.47 0.62 8.12
N GLN A 40 7.54 0.17 7.46
CA GLN A 40 8.35 -0.95 7.94
C GLN A 40 9.05 -0.67 9.24
N THR A 41 9.28 0.61 9.57
CA THR A 41 9.97 0.99 10.79
C THR A 41 9.03 1.38 11.92
N THR A 42 7.72 1.30 11.72
CA THR A 42 6.76 1.61 12.78
C THR A 42 6.82 0.56 13.88
N VAL A 43 6.54 1.00 15.09
CA VAL A 43 6.63 0.14 16.28
C VAL A 43 5.33 -0.59 16.54
N SER A 44 4.20 0.04 16.17
CA SER A 44 2.89 -0.56 16.42
C SER A 44 1.89 -0.05 15.39
N ASP A 45 0.73 -0.67 15.38
CA ASP A 45 -0.37 -0.28 14.50
C ASP A 45 -0.98 1.08 14.87
N THR A 46 -0.65 1.60 16.03
CA THR A 46 -1.11 2.93 16.47
C THR A 46 -0.08 4.02 16.20
N ASP A 47 0.98 3.70 15.48
CA ASP A 47 2.03 4.66 15.18
C ASP A 47 1.44 5.87 14.43
N PRO A 48 1.80 7.11 14.86
CA PRO A 48 1.29 8.32 14.20
C PRO A 48 1.58 8.38 12.70
N ALA A 49 2.56 7.63 12.21
CA ALA A 49 2.88 7.62 10.78
C ALA A 49 1.70 7.18 9.91
N PHE A 50 0.75 6.41 10.46
CA PHE A 50 -0.40 5.93 9.70
C PHE A 50 -1.56 6.91 9.65
N LYS A 51 -1.61 7.87 10.58
CA LYS A 51 -2.77 8.76 10.71
C LYS A 51 -3.14 9.52 9.43
N PRO A 52 -2.17 10.11 8.71
CA PRO A 52 -2.53 10.87 7.51
C PRO A 52 -3.22 10.02 6.44
N TYR A 53 -2.98 8.73 6.47
CA TYR A 53 -3.46 7.80 5.44
C TYR A 53 -4.77 7.13 5.86
N ILE A 54 -4.88 6.75 7.11
CA ILE A 54 -6.10 6.13 7.63
C ILE A 54 -7.30 7.06 7.46
N ASN A 55 -7.09 8.33 7.63
CA ASN A 55 -8.18 9.32 7.59
C ASN A 55 -8.34 10.00 6.24
N ASN A 56 -7.57 9.58 5.23
CA ASN A 56 -7.61 10.20 3.92
C ASN A 56 -7.74 9.13 2.84
N THR A 57 -8.92 8.55 2.74
CA THR A 57 -9.17 7.49 1.76
C THR A 57 -9.11 8.00 0.32
N ASP A 58 -9.37 9.29 0.10
CA ASP A 58 -9.26 9.86 -1.24
C ASP A 58 -7.82 9.79 -1.74
N LEU A 59 -6.85 10.06 -0.87
CA LEU A 59 -5.45 9.94 -1.22
C LEU A 59 -5.10 8.48 -1.54
N LEU A 60 -5.58 7.55 -0.73
CA LEU A 60 -5.33 6.13 -0.97
C LEU A 60 -5.92 5.66 -2.30
N LYS A 61 -7.11 6.14 -2.63
CA LYS A 61 -7.72 5.82 -3.93
C LYS A 61 -6.88 6.35 -5.09
N ARG A 62 -6.34 7.55 -4.95
CA ARG A 62 -5.47 8.14 -5.97
C ARG A 62 -4.21 7.32 -6.17
N ILE A 63 -3.65 6.78 -5.09
CA ILE A 63 -2.46 5.94 -5.15
C ILE A 63 -2.76 4.68 -5.96
N VAL A 64 -3.88 4.03 -5.67
CA VAL A 64 -4.29 2.81 -6.38
C VAL A 64 -4.59 3.09 -7.84
N ALA A 65 -5.11 4.26 -8.14
CA ALA A 65 -5.52 4.65 -9.48
C ALA A 65 -4.47 5.52 -10.19
N ASP A 66 -3.22 5.49 -9.75
CA ASP A 66 -2.17 6.33 -10.35
C ASP A 66 -2.19 6.17 -11.87
N SER A 67 -2.16 7.28 -12.58
CA SER A 67 -2.24 7.30 -14.03
C SER A 67 -1.00 6.74 -14.73
N ASN A 68 0.11 6.69 -14.04
CA ASN A 68 1.34 6.11 -14.58
C ASN A 68 1.43 4.65 -14.16
N ALA A 69 1.65 3.76 -15.11
CA ALA A 69 1.62 2.32 -14.83
C ALA A 69 2.69 1.88 -13.83
N VAL A 70 3.88 2.45 -13.92
CA VAL A 70 4.97 2.12 -12.98
C VAL A 70 4.64 2.64 -11.60
N ALA A 71 4.17 3.89 -11.52
CA ALA A 71 3.80 4.49 -10.25
C ALA A 71 2.61 3.75 -9.62
N GLN A 72 1.66 3.31 -10.42
CA GLN A 72 0.53 2.54 -9.92
C GLN A 72 0.99 1.26 -9.24
N GLU A 73 1.89 0.53 -9.87
CA GLU A 73 2.40 -0.71 -9.28
C GLU A 73 3.10 -0.43 -7.95
N LYS A 74 3.94 0.62 -7.92
CA LYS A 74 4.63 1.02 -6.68
C LYS A 74 3.66 1.52 -5.63
N GLY A 75 2.60 2.21 -6.05
CA GLY A 75 1.58 2.69 -5.13
C GLY A 75 0.80 1.55 -4.48
N VAL A 76 0.44 0.54 -5.27
CA VAL A 76 -0.25 -0.63 -4.72
C VAL A 76 0.68 -1.36 -3.74
N ASP A 77 1.96 -1.50 -4.10
CA ASP A 77 2.95 -2.08 -3.21
C ASP A 77 3.05 -1.31 -1.89
N CYS A 78 3.01 0.02 -1.97
CA CYS A 78 3.01 0.88 -0.79
C CYS A 78 1.79 0.59 0.11
N LEU A 79 0.62 0.40 -0.48
CA LEU A 79 -0.59 0.12 0.29
C LEU A 79 -0.58 -1.29 0.89
N VAL A 80 0.09 -2.25 0.25
CA VAL A 80 0.31 -3.56 0.86
C VAL A 80 1.08 -3.38 2.18
N ALA A 81 2.14 -2.60 2.15
CA ALA A 81 2.90 -2.30 3.36
C ALA A 81 2.05 -1.56 4.39
N PHE A 82 1.26 -0.58 3.93
CA PHE A 82 0.38 0.18 4.82
C PHE A 82 -0.56 -0.76 5.58
N VAL A 83 -1.28 -1.61 4.89
CA VAL A 83 -2.24 -2.52 5.53
C VAL A 83 -1.53 -3.53 6.42
N LYS A 84 -0.39 -4.04 5.94
CA LYS A 84 0.38 -5.03 6.69
C LYS A 84 0.82 -4.50 8.06
N TYR A 85 1.34 -3.28 8.09
CA TYR A 85 1.92 -2.73 9.31
C TYR A 85 0.91 -1.95 10.15
N ALA A 86 -0.09 -1.33 9.55
CA ALA A 86 -1.15 -0.65 10.29
C ALA A 86 -2.21 -1.62 10.83
N GLY A 87 -2.31 -2.79 10.24
CA GLY A 87 -3.22 -3.82 10.74
C GLY A 87 -4.65 -3.37 10.84
N GLU A 88 -5.28 -3.64 11.96
CA GLU A 88 -6.69 -3.33 12.15
C GLU A 88 -7.03 -1.85 11.96
N THR A 89 -6.10 -0.96 12.24
CA THR A 89 -6.37 0.47 12.05
C THR A 89 -6.57 0.82 10.60
N ALA A 90 -5.99 0.03 9.68
CA ALA A 90 -6.18 0.23 8.25
C ALA A 90 -7.43 -0.48 7.72
N ALA A 91 -8.01 -1.38 8.48
CA ALA A 91 -9.15 -2.19 8.01
C ALA A 91 -10.33 -1.35 7.54
N LYS A 92 -10.54 -0.21 8.17
CA LYS A 92 -11.65 0.67 7.81
C LYS A 92 -11.49 1.30 6.43
N THR A 93 -10.29 1.25 5.84
CA THR A 93 -10.07 1.78 4.49
C THR A 93 -10.47 0.78 3.41
N ARG A 94 -10.73 -0.47 3.76
CA ARG A 94 -11.03 -1.53 2.82
C ARG A 94 -12.19 -1.19 1.89
N GLU A 95 -13.29 -0.71 2.46
CA GLU A 95 -14.49 -0.43 1.66
C GLU A 95 -14.25 0.63 0.60
N ALA A 96 -13.36 1.58 0.88
CA ALA A 96 -13.03 2.61 -0.09
C ALA A 96 -12.05 2.09 -1.15
N ILE A 97 -11.14 1.23 -0.78
CA ILE A 97 -10.02 0.84 -1.63
C ILE A 97 -10.32 -0.36 -2.52
N LEU A 98 -11.01 -1.39 -2.00
CA LEU A 98 -11.23 -2.60 -2.79
C LEU A 98 -11.95 -2.36 -4.11
N PRO A 99 -13.02 -1.54 -4.18
CA PRO A 99 -13.67 -1.30 -5.47
C PRO A 99 -12.74 -0.67 -6.50
N VAL A 100 -11.93 0.30 -6.07
CA VAL A 100 -10.98 0.96 -6.97
C VAL A 100 -9.89 -0.03 -7.38
N LEU A 101 -9.42 -0.85 -6.47
CA LEU A 101 -8.41 -1.86 -6.73
C LEU A 101 -8.89 -2.84 -7.79
N VAL A 102 -10.11 -3.34 -7.65
CA VAL A 102 -10.70 -4.26 -8.62
C VAL A 102 -10.82 -3.58 -9.98
N GLU A 103 -11.34 -2.36 -10.00
CA GLU A 103 -11.56 -1.63 -11.24
C GLU A 103 -10.26 -1.29 -11.97
N LYS A 104 -9.24 -0.86 -11.23
CA LYS A 104 -8.04 -0.28 -11.83
C LYS A 104 -6.85 -1.23 -11.93
N CYS A 105 -6.81 -2.26 -11.10
CA CYS A 105 -5.59 -3.06 -10.98
C CYS A 105 -5.74 -4.54 -11.31
N PHE A 106 -6.88 -5.13 -11.02
CA PHE A 106 -7.05 -6.58 -11.23
C PHE A 106 -6.95 -6.97 -12.70
N GLY A 107 -7.38 -6.08 -13.61
CA GLY A 107 -7.29 -6.31 -15.04
C GLY A 107 -6.10 -5.64 -15.71
N SER A 108 -5.14 -5.17 -14.94
CA SER A 108 -4.00 -4.47 -15.50
C SER A 108 -3.21 -5.37 -16.46
N SER A 109 -2.65 -4.75 -17.50
CA SER A 109 -1.76 -5.46 -18.41
C SER A 109 -0.41 -5.80 -17.76
N ARG A 110 -0.07 -5.13 -16.67
CA ARG A 110 1.18 -5.39 -15.95
C ARG A 110 0.97 -6.51 -14.93
N ALA A 111 1.72 -7.59 -15.09
CA ALA A 111 1.62 -8.71 -14.17
C ALA A 111 1.96 -8.32 -12.73
N GLY A 112 2.95 -7.45 -12.55
CA GLY A 112 3.32 -6.97 -11.21
C GLY A 112 2.19 -6.24 -10.53
N THR A 113 1.46 -5.40 -11.27
CA THR A 113 0.31 -4.69 -10.72
C THR A 113 -0.79 -5.67 -10.30
N ARG A 114 -1.08 -6.67 -11.14
CA ARG A 114 -2.09 -7.69 -10.80
C ARG A 114 -1.69 -8.45 -9.55
N THR A 115 -0.42 -8.85 -9.47
CA THR A 115 0.09 -9.60 -8.32
C THR A 115 -0.03 -8.78 -7.04
N GLN A 116 0.38 -7.52 -7.07
CA GLN A 116 0.29 -6.68 -5.90
C GLN A 116 -1.15 -6.33 -5.53
N ALA A 117 -2.03 -6.24 -6.52
CA ALA A 117 -3.45 -6.01 -6.24
C ALA A 117 -4.06 -7.19 -5.48
N VAL A 118 -3.74 -8.40 -5.89
CA VAL A 118 -4.18 -9.60 -5.17
C VAL A 118 -3.59 -9.62 -3.76
N GLU A 119 -2.32 -9.27 -3.64
CA GLU A 119 -1.66 -9.23 -2.34
C GLU A 119 -2.33 -8.21 -1.42
N LEU A 120 -2.68 -7.03 -1.93
CA LEU A 120 -3.37 -6.03 -1.13
C LEU A 120 -4.74 -6.53 -0.68
N ALA A 121 -5.49 -7.16 -1.57
CA ALA A 121 -6.79 -7.72 -1.22
C ALA A 121 -6.65 -8.77 -0.13
N LEU A 122 -5.63 -9.64 -0.24
CA LEU A 122 -5.37 -10.66 0.77
C LEU A 122 -4.97 -10.05 2.10
N GLN A 123 -4.19 -8.97 2.09
CA GLN A 123 -3.83 -8.28 3.32
C GLN A 123 -5.06 -7.75 4.04
N TYR A 124 -6.02 -7.19 3.29
CA TYR A 124 -7.27 -6.72 3.90
C TYR A 124 -8.06 -7.88 4.51
N VAL A 125 -8.11 -9.01 3.82
CA VAL A 125 -8.80 -10.19 4.35
C VAL A 125 -8.12 -10.67 5.62
N GLU A 126 -6.80 -10.73 5.60
CA GLU A 126 -6.02 -11.18 6.74
C GLU A 126 -6.23 -10.28 7.95
N VAL A 127 -6.23 -8.97 7.74
CA VAL A 127 -6.45 -8.00 8.82
C VAL A 127 -7.88 -8.11 9.35
N GLU A 128 -8.86 -8.25 8.46
CA GLU A 128 -10.25 -8.38 8.87
C GLU A 128 -10.46 -9.62 9.72
N ASN A 129 -9.78 -10.70 9.36
CA ASN A 129 -9.80 -11.93 10.14
C ASN A 129 -8.76 -11.93 11.24
N GLY A 130 -7.97 -10.86 11.32
CA GLY A 130 -6.82 -10.77 12.20
C GLY A 130 -7.17 -10.91 13.66
N GLY A 131 -8.32 -10.38 14.06
CA GLY A 131 -8.77 -10.56 15.41
C GLY A 131 -8.92 -12.03 15.74
N ALA A 132 -9.62 -12.75 14.88
CA ALA A 132 -9.76 -14.20 15.03
C ALA A 132 -8.42 -14.87 14.78
N GLY A 133 -7.68 -14.35 13.79
CA GLY A 133 -6.37 -14.90 13.47
C GLY A 133 -5.37 -14.73 14.60
N VAL A 134 -5.48 -13.66 15.35
CA VAL A 134 -4.62 -13.47 16.50
C VAL A 134 -4.87 -14.59 17.52
N VAL A 135 -6.11 -14.90 17.73
CA VAL A 135 -6.46 -16.00 18.64
C VAL A 135 -5.89 -17.30 18.11
N VAL A 136 -6.05 -17.54 16.82
CA VAL A 136 -5.55 -18.76 16.21
C VAL A 136 -4.03 -18.83 16.34
N ARG A 137 -3.35 -17.71 16.10
CA ARG A 137 -1.91 -17.69 16.24
C ARG A 137 -1.46 -18.00 17.66
N GLY A 138 -2.21 -17.49 18.60
CA GLY A 138 -1.89 -17.77 19.99
C GLY A 138 -2.10 -19.21 20.34
N VAL A 139 -3.01 -19.85 19.65
CA VAL A 139 -3.30 -21.24 19.91
C VAL A 139 -2.43 -22.13 19.09
N SER A 140 -2.44 -21.90 17.83
CA SER A 140 -1.70 -22.75 16.96
C SER A 140 -2.29 -22.71 15.60
N PRO A 141 -1.50 -22.76 14.67
CA PRO A 141 -1.94 -22.82 13.34
C PRO A 141 -2.32 -24.22 12.94
N SER A 142 -2.05 -25.13 13.76
CA SER A 142 -2.44 -26.40 13.36
C SER A 142 -3.90 -26.54 13.45
N HIS A 143 -4.25 -26.19 13.63
CA HIS A 143 -5.28 -26.22 13.52
C HIS A 143 -5.83 -25.73 12.59
N CYS A 144 -5.62 -25.87 12.39
CA CYS A 144 -5.89 -25.56 11.75
C CYS A 144 -6.14 -25.73 10.99
N LEU A 145 -6.41 -26.26 10.89
CA LEU A 145 -6.56 -26.40 10.32
C LEU A 145 -7.14 -26.31 9.94
N ASP A 146 -7.68 -26.55 9.97
CA ASP A 146 -8.21 -26.38 9.73
C ASP A 146 -8.64 -25.99 8.90
N PRO A 147 -8.97 -26.35 8.63
CA PRO A 147 -9.22 -25.86 7.85
C PRO A 147 -9.89 -25.36 7.48
N ILE A 148 -10.30 -25.57 7.79
CA ILE A 148 -10.51 -25.04 7.77
C ILE A 148 -10.74 -24.30 7.63
N PHE A 149 -11.01 -24.46 7.81
CA PHE A 149 -10.83 -23.71 7.94
C PHE A 149 -10.89 -23.19 7.22
N PHE A 150 -11.17 -23.48 7.01
CA PHE A 150 -10.90 -22.96 6.58
C PHE A 150 -11.02 -22.83 6.21
#